data_d6fa3f5ca7f6cc4056dd16ab599ab35b
#
_entry.id   d6fa3f5ca7f6cc4056dd16ab599ab35b
#
_cell.length_a   1.000
_cell.length_b   1.000
_cell.length_c   1.000
_cell.angle_alpha   90.00
_cell.angle_beta   90.00
_cell.angle_gamma   90.00
#
_symmetry.space_group_name_H-M   'P 1'
#
loop_
_entity.id
_entity.type
_entity.pdbx_description
1 polymer ?
#
loop_
_entity_poly.entity_id
_entity_poly.type
_entity_poly.pdbx_seq_one_letter_code
_entity_poly.pdbx_strand_id
1 'polypeptide(L)'
;MRVWIAGIVVCAVLPLAATAATKLLPAEIQSTFFDGAEFTAATPSGIRFKMTFSADGKVRRVPTGNGGARSEGSWKLDDNGYCTTWKGGKPNCFTVVAADKNKWSVMKGPAVIATWSK
;
A
#
# COMPACT_ATOMS: atom_id res chain seq x y z
N MET A 1 14.66 50.34 -39.79
CA MET A 1 13.58 49.39 -39.69
C MET A 1 13.88 48.45 -38.52
N ARG A 2 13.06 48.44 -37.56
CA ARG A 2 13.31 47.68 -36.31
C ARG A 2 12.45 46.44 -36.29
N VAL A 3 13.08 45.29 -36.08
CA VAL A 3 12.37 44.05 -35.92
C VAL A 3 12.12 43.89 -34.42
N TRP A 4 10.89 43.86 -34.07
CA TRP A 4 10.48 43.54 -32.69
C TRP A 4 10.28 42.06 -32.57
N ILE A 5 11.16 41.42 -31.83
CA ILE A 5 10.95 40.03 -31.46
C ILE A 5 10.15 40.09 -30.16
N ALA A 6 8.87 39.87 -30.28
CA ALA A 6 8.06 39.61 -29.11
C ALA A 6 8.48 38.26 -28.56
N GLY A 7 9.24 38.28 -27.50
CA GLY A 7 9.53 37.05 -26.77
C GLY A 7 8.21 36.51 -26.21
N ILE A 8 7.73 35.44 -26.76
CA ILE A 8 6.63 34.69 -26.16
C ILE A 8 7.24 33.96 -24.96
N VAL A 9 7.01 34.53 -23.80
CA VAL A 9 7.26 33.77 -22.57
C VAL A 9 6.15 32.73 -22.49
N VAL A 10 6.44 31.57 -23.01
CA VAL A 10 5.60 30.41 -22.75
C VAL A 10 5.85 30.04 -21.30
N CYS A 11 5.05 30.59 -20.41
CA CYS A 11 4.92 29.99 -19.08
C CYS A 11 4.32 28.60 -19.30
N ALA A 12 5.17 27.61 -19.40
CA ALA A 12 4.74 26.23 -19.23
C ALA A 12 4.23 26.13 -17.79
N VAL A 13 2.94 26.38 -17.61
CA VAL A 13 2.27 25.95 -16.40
C VAL A 13 2.28 24.43 -16.49
N LEU A 14 3.30 23.83 -15.91
CA LEU A 14 3.24 22.42 -15.61
C LEU A 14 2.02 22.25 -14.70
N PRO A 15 0.98 21.52 -15.14
CA PRO A 15 -0.03 21.16 -14.19
C PRO A 15 0.70 20.47 -13.06
N LEU A 16 0.54 20.95 -11.85
CA LEU A 16 0.77 20.14 -10.68
C LEU A 16 -0.19 18.97 -10.86
N ALA A 17 0.28 17.95 -11.57
CA ALA A 17 -0.35 16.68 -11.53
C ALA A 17 -0.43 16.34 -10.05
N ALA A 18 -1.64 16.42 -9.48
CA ALA A 18 -1.91 15.71 -8.26
C ALA A 18 -1.34 14.33 -8.51
N THR A 19 -0.22 14.01 -7.86
CA THR A 19 0.40 12.71 -7.96
C THR A 19 -0.67 11.73 -7.55
N ALA A 20 -1.33 11.13 -8.54
CA ALA A 20 -2.18 9.98 -8.29
C ALA A 20 -1.32 9.01 -7.50
N ALA A 21 -1.75 8.69 -6.29
CA ALA A 21 -1.05 7.77 -5.43
C ALA A 21 -0.71 6.53 -6.24
N THR A 22 0.58 6.20 -6.32
CA THR A 22 1.07 5.12 -7.18
C THR A 22 0.68 3.77 -6.58
N LYS A 23 -0.15 3.04 -7.32
CA LYS A 23 -0.48 1.67 -6.96
C LYS A 23 0.73 0.77 -7.22
N LEU A 24 1.12 -0.01 -6.22
CA LEU A 24 2.20 -0.97 -6.36
C LEU A 24 1.77 -2.12 -7.25
N LEU A 25 2.67 -2.57 -8.12
CA LEU A 25 2.50 -3.82 -8.85
C LEU A 25 2.58 -5.01 -7.88
N PRO A 26 1.92 -6.15 -8.17
CA PRO A 26 2.01 -7.33 -7.31
C PRO A 26 3.45 -7.77 -7.02
N ALA A 27 4.34 -7.73 -8.00
CA ALA A 27 5.75 -8.06 -7.79
C ALA A 27 6.45 -7.09 -6.84
N GLU A 28 6.09 -5.82 -6.85
CA GLU A 28 6.62 -4.82 -5.91
C GLU A 28 6.12 -5.05 -4.48
N ILE A 29 4.86 -5.42 -4.33
CA ILE A 29 4.29 -5.79 -3.02
C ILE A 29 5.06 -6.98 -2.46
N GLN A 30 5.28 -7.99 -3.28
CA GLN A 30 6.00 -9.20 -2.86
C GLN A 30 7.42 -8.89 -2.43
N SER A 31 8.17 -8.14 -3.23
CA SER A 31 9.56 -7.82 -2.92
C SER A 31 9.72 -6.88 -1.73
N THR A 32 8.73 -6.02 -1.47
CA THR A 32 8.78 -5.04 -0.38
C THR A 32 8.29 -5.61 0.94
N PHE A 33 7.22 -6.40 0.92
CA PHE A 33 6.52 -6.80 2.15
C PHE A 33 6.48 -8.30 2.39
N PHE A 34 6.56 -9.14 1.34
CA PHE A 34 6.32 -10.58 1.46
C PHE A 34 7.64 -11.37 1.43
N ASP A 35 8.62 -10.85 2.11
CA ASP A 35 9.97 -11.42 2.22
C ASP A 35 10.25 -12.06 3.58
N GLY A 36 9.24 -12.22 4.42
CA GLY A 36 9.36 -12.74 5.77
C GLY A 36 9.78 -11.70 6.81
N ALA A 37 10.09 -10.48 6.40
CA ALA A 37 10.41 -9.41 7.34
C ALA A 37 9.14 -8.83 7.97
N GLU A 38 9.21 -8.52 9.25
CA GLU A 38 8.11 -7.93 10.01
C GLU A 38 7.95 -6.45 9.68
N PHE A 39 6.71 -6.00 9.54
CA PHE A 39 6.39 -4.58 9.38
C PHE A 39 5.14 -4.22 10.19
N THR A 40 4.85 -2.94 10.31
CA THR A 40 3.73 -2.44 11.11
C THR A 40 2.53 -2.13 10.24
N ALA A 41 1.35 -2.55 10.69
CA ALA A 41 0.06 -2.18 10.12
C ALA A 41 -0.80 -1.49 11.16
N ALA A 42 -1.52 -0.46 10.75
CA ALA A 42 -2.47 0.24 11.61
C ALA A 42 -3.82 0.34 10.89
N THR A 43 -4.91 0.04 11.59
CA THR A 43 -6.24 0.24 11.07
C THR A 43 -6.67 1.70 11.22
N PRO A 44 -7.70 2.18 10.48
CA PRO A 44 -8.22 3.53 10.68
C PRO A 44 -8.71 3.81 12.11
N SER A 45 -9.12 2.78 12.83
CA SER A 45 -9.53 2.89 14.25
C SER A 45 -8.35 2.94 15.23
N GLY A 46 -7.11 2.82 14.75
CA GLY A 46 -5.90 2.92 15.57
C GLY A 46 -5.39 1.60 16.13
N ILE A 47 -5.96 0.46 15.74
CA ILE A 47 -5.43 -0.85 16.14
C ILE A 47 -4.15 -1.11 15.34
N ARG A 48 -3.07 -1.47 16.05
CA ARG A 48 -1.76 -1.73 15.45
C ARG A 48 -1.40 -3.20 15.53
N PHE A 49 -0.78 -3.66 14.45
CA PHE A 49 -0.31 -5.04 14.33
C PHE A 49 1.13 -5.07 13.83
N LYS A 50 1.85 -6.11 14.23
CA LYS A 50 3.03 -6.58 13.52
C LYS A 50 2.58 -7.62 12.50
N MET A 51 2.96 -7.42 11.25
CA MET A 51 2.60 -8.28 10.13
C MET A 51 3.82 -9.01 9.62
N THR A 52 3.66 -10.27 9.30
CA THR A 52 4.68 -11.08 8.64
C THR A 52 4.05 -11.87 7.50
N PHE A 53 4.53 -11.65 6.29
CA PHE A 53 4.14 -12.41 5.11
C PHE A 53 5.35 -13.23 4.67
N SER A 54 5.27 -14.54 4.82
CA SER A 54 6.38 -15.45 4.49
C SER A 54 6.34 -15.85 3.02
N ALA A 55 7.49 -16.13 2.45
CA ALA A 55 7.60 -16.53 1.04
C ALA A 55 6.84 -17.82 0.71
N ASP A 56 6.53 -18.63 1.70
CA ASP A 56 5.76 -19.87 1.58
C ASP A 56 4.23 -19.66 1.46
N GLY A 57 3.76 -18.41 1.41
CA GLY A 57 2.35 -18.10 1.28
C GLY A 57 1.59 -17.97 2.59
N LYS A 58 2.28 -17.89 3.71
CA LYS A 58 1.66 -17.71 5.03
C LYS A 58 1.70 -16.26 5.46
N VAL A 59 0.67 -15.84 6.20
CA VAL A 59 0.60 -14.51 6.80
C VAL A 59 0.23 -14.63 8.27
N ARG A 60 0.84 -13.77 9.08
CA ARG A 60 0.57 -13.69 10.51
C ARG A 60 0.46 -12.24 10.92
N ARG A 61 -0.49 -11.93 11.79
CA ARG A 61 -0.57 -10.63 12.44
C ARG A 61 -0.65 -10.81 13.96
N VAL A 62 0.05 -9.93 14.67
CA VAL A 62 0.11 -9.93 16.13
C VAL A 62 -0.19 -8.52 16.60
N PRO A 63 -1.24 -8.31 17.44
CA PRO A 63 -1.51 -6.98 18.00
C PRO A 63 -0.34 -6.48 18.83
N THR A 64 -0.04 -5.19 18.74
CA THR A 64 1.05 -4.56 19.53
C THR A 64 0.55 -3.79 20.73
N GLY A 65 -0.78 -3.74 20.94
CA GLY A 65 -1.39 -2.98 22.02
C GLY A 65 -2.70 -3.60 22.48
N ASN A 66 -3.49 -2.80 23.18
CA ASN A 66 -4.80 -3.20 23.67
C ASN A 66 -5.81 -3.13 22.52
N GLY A 67 -6.18 -4.25 21.99
CA GLY A 67 -7.14 -4.37 20.91
C GLY A 67 -6.64 -5.27 19.79
N GLY A 68 -7.57 -5.86 19.06
CA GLY A 68 -7.27 -6.81 18.01
C GLY A 68 -6.93 -8.19 18.55
N ALA A 69 -6.84 -9.14 17.65
CA ALA A 69 -6.53 -10.53 17.96
C ALA A 69 -5.38 -11.03 17.08
N ARG A 70 -4.57 -11.93 17.63
CA ARG A 70 -3.58 -12.68 16.86
C ARG A 70 -4.30 -13.54 15.83
N SER A 71 -3.83 -13.51 14.58
CA SER A 71 -4.42 -14.29 13.50
C SER A 71 -3.34 -14.83 12.57
N GLU A 72 -3.63 -15.98 12.00
CA GLU A 72 -2.82 -16.62 10.98
C GLU A 72 -3.67 -16.94 9.76
N GLY A 73 -3.05 -16.94 8.61
CA GLY A 73 -3.72 -17.21 7.34
C GLY A 73 -2.74 -17.45 6.22
N SER A 74 -3.24 -17.31 5.02
CA SER A 74 -2.46 -17.45 3.79
C SER A 74 -2.63 -16.23 2.90
N TRP A 75 -1.66 -16.00 2.03
CA TRP A 75 -1.70 -14.93 1.05
C TRP A 75 -1.37 -15.46 -0.33
N LYS A 76 -1.83 -14.74 -1.32
CA LYS A 76 -1.43 -14.92 -2.72
C LYS A 76 -1.49 -13.57 -3.43
N LEU A 77 -0.76 -13.45 -4.52
CA LEU A 77 -0.87 -12.29 -5.39
C LEU A 77 -2.03 -12.48 -6.36
N ASP A 78 -2.61 -11.37 -6.81
CA ASP A 78 -3.55 -11.33 -7.92
C ASP A 78 -3.09 -10.29 -8.95
N ASP A 79 -3.91 -10.00 -9.95
CA ASP A 79 -3.53 -9.08 -11.04
C ASP A 79 -3.36 -7.62 -10.57
N ASN A 80 -3.97 -7.26 -9.44
CA ASN A 80 -4.02 -5.88 -8.97
C ASN A 80 -3.32 -5.66 -7.62
N GLY A 81 -2.98 -6.72 -6.93
CA GLY A 81 -2.41 -6.60 -5.60
C GLY A 81 -2.24 -7.97 -4.95
N TYR A 82 -2.87 -8.15 -3.81
CA TYR A 82 -2.77 -9.40 -3.07
C TYR A 82 -4.11 -9.75 -2.42
N CYS A 83 -4.25 -11.02 -2.07
CA CYS A 83 -5.39 -11.53 -1.33
C CYS A 83 -4.93 -12.27 -0.09
N THR A 84 -5.68 -12.14 1.00
CA THR A 84 -5.47 -12.92 2.22
C THR A 84 -6.69 -13.74 2.52
N THR A 85 -6.44 -14.93 3.08
CA THR A 85 -7.49 -15.79 3.64
C THR A 85 -7.08 -16.08 5.08
N TRP A 86 -7.82 -15.55 6.01
CA TRP A 86 -7.61 -15.81 7.44
C TRP A 86 -8.29 -17.12 7.81
N LYS A 87 -7.75 -17.79 8.83
CA LYS A 87 -8.27 -19.09 9.28
C LYS A 87 -9.80 -19.03 9.50
N GLY A 88 -10.53 -19.87 8.79
CA GLY A 88 -11.99 -19.93 8.85
C GLY A 88 -12.72 -18.88 8.05
N GLY A 89 -11.99 -18.01 7.33
CA GLY A 89 -12.56 -16.92 6.54
C GLY A 89 -12.55 -17.18 5.03
N LYS A 90 -13.05 -16.18 4.30
CA LYS A 90 -13.03 -16.14 2.84
C LYS A 90 -11.87 -15.27 2.35
N PRO A 91 -11.38 -15.46 1.11
CA PRO A 91 -10.38 -14.58 0.53
C PRO A 91 -10.88 -13.14 0.44
N ASN A 92 -10.02 -12.20 0.83
CA ASN A 92 -10.22 -10.78 0.61
C ASN A 92 -9.02 -10.24 -0.14
N CYS A 93 -9.27 -9.46 -1.19
CA CYS A 93 -8.24 -8.93 -2.06
C CYS A 93 -8.11 -7.43 -1.89
N PHE A 94 -6.87 -6.94 -1.99
CA PHE A 94 -6.51 -5.57 -1.68
C PHE A 94 -5.52 -5.03 -2.70
N THR A 95 -5.46 -3.71 -2.81
CA THR A 95 -4.39 -3.00 -3.50
C THR A 95 -3.53 -2.26 -2.48
N VAL A 96 -2.29 -1.98 -2.84
CA VAL A 96 -1.36 -1.22 -2.01
C VAL A 96 -0.93 0.01 -2.79
N VAL A 97 -1.02 1.16 -2.15
CA VAL A 97 -0.75 2.45 -2.77
C VAL A 97 0.30 3.18 -1.94
N ALA A 98 1.34 3.69 -2.59
CA ALA A 98 2.32 4.52 -1.91
C ALA A 98 1.65 5.77 -1.36
N ALA A 99 1.83 6.05 -0.07
CA ALA A 99 1.22 7.20 0.59
C ALA A 99 2.27 8.27 0.90
N ASP A 100 3.10 8.01 1.89
CA ASP A 100 4.14 8.93 2.34
C ASP A 100 5.46 8.14 2.43
N LYS A 101 6.54 8.81 2.80
CA LYS A 101 7.83 8.15 2.97
C LYS A 101 7.71 7.00 3.97
N ASN A 102 8.08 5.79 3.54
CA ASN A 102 8.00 4.57 4.35
C ASN A 102 6.58 4.23 4.82
N LYS A 103 5.56 4.73 4.13
CA LYS A 103 4.16 4.46 4.42
C LYS A 103 3.38 4.12 3.17
N TRP A 104 2.47 3.18 3.30
CA TRP A 104 1.60 2.71 2.23
C TRP A 104 0.18 2.56 2.74
N SER A 105 -0.78 2.85 1.88
CA SER A 105 -2.19 2.61 2.17
C SER A 105 -2.61 1.28 1.55
N VAL A 106 -3.26 0.44 2.33
CA VAL A 106 -3.90 -0.78 1.85
C VAL A 106 -5.36 -0.47 1.60
N MET A 107 -5.80 -0.73 0.38
CA MET A 107 -7.12 -0.34 -0.10
C MET A 107 -7.98 -1.56 -0.41
N LYS A 108 -9.25 -1.48 -0.03
CA LYS A 108 -10.29 -2.38 -0.54
C LYS A 108 -11.28 -1.52 -1.33
N GLY A 109 -11.22 -1.60 -2.67
CA GLY A 109 -11.91 -0.64 -3.50
C GLY A 109 -11.43 0.78 -3.19
N PRO A 110 -12.33 1.76 -2.98
CA PRO A 110 -11.94 3.14 -2.64
C PRO A 110 -11.61 3.34 -1.16
N ALA A 111 -11.79 2.33 -0.31
CA ALA A 111 -11.63 2.46 1.14
C ALA A 111 -10.21 2.09 1.58
N VAL A 112 -9.61 2.96 2.41
CA VAL A 112 -8.37 2.64 3.13
C VAL A 112 -8.73 1.76 4.32
N ILE A 113 -8.19 0.54 4.35
CA ILE A 113 -8.44 -0.41 5.44
C ILE A 113 -7.28 -0.53 6.41
N ALA A 114 -6.09 -0.14 5.99
CA ALA A 114 -4.90 -0.16 6.83
C ALA A 114 -3.82 0.76 6.25
N THR A 115 -2.92 1.19 7.11
CA THR A 115 -1.67 1.85 6.72
C THR A 115 -0.52 0.94 7.12
N TRP A 116 0.34 0.63 6.17
CA TRP A 116 1.56 -0.12 6.42
C TRP A 116 2.74 0.83 6.54
N SER A 117 3.63 0.53 7.45
CA SER A 117 4.89 1.28 7.60
C SER A 117 6.07 0.32 7.82
N LYS A 118 7.21 0.75 7.27
CA LYS A 118 8.40 -0.09 7.26
C LYS A 118 9.68 0.71 7.52
#